data_1debf5c9331fc90f78025a275d41b213
#
_entry.id   1debf5c9331fc90f78025a275d41b213
#
_cell.length_a   1.000
_cell.length_b   1.000
_cell.length_c   1.000
_cell.angle_alpha   90.00
_cell.angle_beta   90.00
_cell.angle_gamma   90.00
#
_symmetry.space_group_name_H-M   'P 1'
#
loop_
_entity.id
_entity.type
_entity.pdbx_description
1 polymer ?
#
loop_
_entity_poly.entity_id
_entity_poly.type
_entity_poly.pdbx_seq_one_letter_code
_entity_poly.pdbx_strand_id
1 'polypeptide(L)'
;IGGPVGSGKTTLTEMLCKAMRDAYSVAVVTNDIYTKEDALILNRLQALPEDRIMGVETGGCPHTAIREDASINLQAIAEMSKRHPDLDVIFIESGGDNLAATFSPDLADLSLYVISVCQGEKIPRKGGPAITRSDLLIINKMDLAPHVGANLEVMKSDTETVRGARPYVFTDMLRRKGLDQVIG
;
A
#
# COMPACT_ATOMS: atom_id res chain seq x y z
N ILE A 1 0.33 -3.22 -1.96
CA ILE A 1 0.46 -1.97 -1.20
C ILE A 1 1.11 -2.32 0.14
N GLY A 2 2.38 -1.96 0.30
CA GLY A 2 3.15 -2.16 1.53
C GLY A 2 3.41 -0.85 2.27
N GLY A 3 3.93 -0.97 3.49
CA GLY A 3 4.35 0.16 4.30
C GLY A 3 4.12 -0.04 5.79
N PRO A 4 4.79 0.74 6.64
CA PRO A 4 4.66 0.62 8.10
C PRO A 4 3.24 0.93 8.59
N VAL A 5 2.94 0.46 9.78
CA VAL A 5 1.69 0.80 10.47
C VAL A 5 1.56 2.32 10.59
N GLY A 6 0.37 2.86 10.32
CA GLY A 6 0.10 4.28 10.39
C GLY A 6 0.62 5.10 9.19
N SER A 7 1.18 4.49 8.14
CA SER A 7 1.59 5.22 6.92
C SER A 7 0.41 5.71 6.07
N GLY A 8 -0.75 5.06 6.18
CA GLY A 8 -1.97 5.39 5.45
C GLY A 8 -2.26 4.45 4.27
N LYS A 9 -1.78 3.20 4.35
CA LYS A 9 -2.06 2.15 3.34
C LYS A 9 -3.56 1.97 3.10
N THR A 10 -4.32 1.71 4.16
CA THR A 10 -5.77 1.46 4.07
C THR A 10 -6.53 2.66 3.50
N THR A 11 -6.11 3.89 3.86
CA THR A 11 -6.67 5.11 3.25
C THR A 11 -6.35 5.18 1.75
N LEU A 12 -5.11 4.85 1.36
CA LEU A 12 -4.73 4.79 -0.05
C LEU A 12 -5.54 3.72 -0.80
N THR A 13 -5.65 2.52 -0.24
CA THR A 13 -6.42 1.41 -0.80
C THR A 13 -7.89 1.81 -1.03
N GLU A 14 -8.51 2.44 -0.02
CA GLU A 14 -9.86 3.00 -0.14
C GLU A 14 -9.98 4.00 -1.28
N MET A 15 -9.06 4.97 -1.35
CA MET A 15 -9.10 6.02 -2.38
C MET A 15 -8.89 5.46 -3.79
N LEU A 16 -7.98 4.51 -3.97
CA LEU A 16 -7.77 3.82 -5.24
C LEU A 16 -9.02 3.05 -5.66
N CYS A 17 -9.61 2.27 -4.75
CA CYS A 17 -10.85 1.54 -5.02
C CYS A 17 -11.96 2.48 -5.50
N LYS A 18 -12.20 3.57 -4.76
CA LYS A 18 -13.25 4.54 -5.10
C LYS A 18 -12.99 5.28 -6.41
N ALA A 19 -11.72 5.55 -6.75
CA ALA A 19 -11.37 6.23 -7.99
C ALA A 19 -11.44 5.31 -9.21
N MET A 20 -11.22 4.00 -9.03
CA MET A 20 -11.07 3.05 -10.14
C MET A 20 -12.30 2.18 -10.38
N ARG A 21 -13.16 1.94 -9.38
CA ARG A 21 -14.26 0.98 -9.44
C ARG A 21 -15.32 1.25 -10.51
N ASP A 22 -15.43 2.48 -10.99
CA ASP A 22 -16.40 2.84 -12.04
C ASP A 22 -15.87 2.52 -13.44
N ALA A 23 -14.54 2.40 -13.59
CA ALA A 23 -13.88 2.12 -14.87
C ALA A 23 -13.31 0.68 -14.94
N TYR A 24 -13.01 0.08 -13.80
CA TYR A 24 -12.37 -1.24 -13.68
C TYR A 24 -13.11 -2.13 -12.69
N SER A 25 -13.07 -3.43 -12.96
CA SER A 25 -13.51 -4.47 -12.01
C SER A 25 -12.42 -4.69 -10.96
N VAL A 26 -12.63 -4.15 -9.74
CA VAL A 26 -11.61 -4.09 -8.68
C VAL A 26 -11.99 -5.01 -7.53
N ALA A 27 -10.99 -5.64 -6.92
CA ALA A 27 -11.10 -6.34 -5.64
C ALA A 27 -9.93 -6.00 -4.72
N VAL A 28 -10.06 -6.32 -3.43
CA VAL A 28 -9.03 -6.11 -2.41
C VAL A 28 -8.83 -7.36 -1.57
N VAL A 29 -7.56 -7.69 -1.31
CA VAL A 29 -7.13 -8.64 -0.29
C VAL A 29 -6.32 -7.88 0.74
N THR A 30 -6.74 -7.89 2.01
CA THR A 30 -5.99 -7.29 3.11
C THR A 30 -5.35 -8.36 3.97
N ASN A 31 -4.13 -8.13 4.41
CA ASN A 31 -3.41 -9.01 5.32
C ASN A 31 -3.32 -8.37 6.70
N ASP A 32 -3.65 -9.15 7.72
CA ASP A 32 -3.42 -8.75 9.11
C ASP A 32 -2.96 -9.97 9.92
N ILE A 33 -2.31 -9.74 11.06
CA ILE A 33 -1.73 -10.82 11.86
C ILE A 33 -2.83 -11.61 12.58
N TYR A 34 -3.74 -10.92 13.25
CA TYR A 34 -4.75 -11.51 14.14
C TYR A 34 -6.19 -11.06 13.86
N THR A 35 -6.39 -10.13 12.94
CA THR A 35 -7.69 -9.51 12.72
C THR A 35 -7.99 -9.35 11.23
N LYS A 36 -9.19 -8.94 10.92
CA LYS A 36 -9.57 -8.50 9.56
C LYS A 36 -9.95 -7.02 9.59
N GLU A 37 -9.27 -6.23 10.45
CA GLU A 37 -9.69 -4.87 10.73
C GLU A 37 -9.61 -3.98 9.50
N ASP A 38 -8.56 -4.09 8.69
CA ASP A 38 -8.43 -3.32 7.44
C ASP A 38 -9.56 -3.65 6.46
N ALA A 39 -9.96 -4.92 6.34
CA ALA A 39 -11.13 -5.31 5.54
C ALA A 39 -12.44 -4.73 6.09
N LEU A 40 -12.61 -4.74 7.41
CA LEU A 40 -13.78 -4.14 8.07
C LEU A 40 -13.82 -2.62 7.88
N ILE A 41 -12.68 -1.95 7.92
CA ILE A 41 -12.57 -0.51 7.65
C ILE A 41 -12.98 -0.22 6.20
N LEU A 42 -12.45 -0.95 5.22
CA LEU A 42 -12.79 -0.78 3.80
C LEU A 42 -14.28 -1.04 3.54
N ASN A 43 -14.87 -2.04 4.18
CA ASN A 43 -16.32 -2.31 4.11
C ASN A 43 -17.13 -1.15 4.71
N ARG A 44 -16.76 -0.68 5.91
CA ARG A 44 -17.42 0.46 6.57
C ARG A 44 -17.36 1.73 5.73
N LEU A 45 -16.24 1.96 5.05
CA LEU A 45 -16.03 3.11 4.17
C LEU A 45 -16.66 2.92 2.79
N GLN A 46 -17.28 1.76 2.52
CA GLN A 46 -17.89 1.43 1.24
C GLN A 46 -16.92 1.62 0.06
N ALA A 47 -15.67 1.16 0.26
CA ALA A 47 -14.65 1.22 -0.76
C ALA A 47 -15.05 0.42 -2.01
N LEU A 48 -15.54 -0.81 -1.79
CA LEU A 48 -16.11 -1.73 -2.77
C LEU A 48 -17.31 -2.47 -2.16
N PRO A 49 -18.11 -3.22 -2.94
CA PRO A 49 -19.02 -4.22 -2.43
C PRO A 49 -18.31 -5.23 -1.52
N GLU A 50 -18.98 -5.72 -0.48
CA GLU A 50 -18.40 -6.58 0.55
C GLU A 50 -17.78 -7.87 -0.02
N ASP A 51 -18.42 -8.46 -1.03
CA ASP A 51 -17.96 -9.67 -1.72
C ASP A 51 -16.67 -9.48 -2.55
N ARG A 52 -16.22 -8.22 -2.71
CA ARG A 52 -14.98 -7.84 -3.37
C ARG A 52 -13.85 -7.44 -2.40
N ILE A 53 -14.07 -7.60 -1.10
CA ILE A 53 -13.08 -7.32 -0.05
C ILE A 53 -12.87 -8.59 0.77
N MET A 54 -11.63 -9.08 0.80
CA MET A 54 -11.27 -10.28 1.55
C MET A 54 -10.15 -9.98 2.56
N GLY A 55 -10.43 -10.21 3.82
CA GLY A 55 -9.42 -10.17 4.88
C GLY A 55 -8.77 -11.54 5.08
N VAL A 56 -7.46 -11.58 5.09
CA VAL A 56 -6.64 -12.78 5.33
C VAL A 56 -5.89 -12.62 6.65
N GLU A 57 -6.06 -13.58 7.55
CA GLU A 57 -5.29 -13.67 8.80
C GLU A 57 -4.03 -14.48 8.55
N THR A 58 -2.87 -13.83 8.66
CA THR A 58 -1.58 -14.48 8.35
C THR A 58 -1.04 -15.33 9.49
N GLY A 59 -1.58 -15.21 10.71
CA GLY A 59 -1.25 -16.03 11.88
C GLY A 59 0.18 -15.90 12.39
N GLY A 60 0.98 -15.03 11.78
CA GLY A 60 2.39 -14.87 12.07
C GLY A 60 2.94 -13.55 11.53
N CYS A 61 4.22 -13.55 11.09
CA CYS A 61 4.83 -12.35 10.54
C CYS A 61 4.20 -11.97 9.18
N PRO A 62 3.63 -10.76 9.02
CA PRO A 62 3.02 -10.31 7.76
C PRO A 62 3.98 -10.33 6.57
N HIS A 63 5.27 -10.14 6.82
CA HIS A 63 6.32 -10.18 5.80
C HIS A 63 6.41 -11.55 5.12
N THR A 64 6.21 -12.63 5.87
CA THR A 64 6.22 -13.99 5.34
C THR A 64 5.13 -14.16 4.30
N ALA A 65 3.91 -13.70 4.59
CA ALA A 65 2.76 -13.85 3.71
C ALA A 65 2.88 -13.09 2.38
N ILE A 66 3.70 -12.06 2.30
CA ILE A 66 3.89 -11.28 1.08
C ILE A 66 5.18 -11.66 0.31
N ARG A 67 6.08 -12.44 0.91
CA ARG A 67 7.38 -12.75 0.30
C ARG A 67 7.78 -14.21 0.39
N GLU A 68 8.10 -14.73 1.60
CA GLU A 68 8.68 -16.06 1.77
C GLU A 68 7.67 -17.19 1.51
N ASP A 69 6.43 -16.99 1.95
CA ASP A 69 5.33 -17.93 1.71
C ASP A 69 4.05 -17.15 1.34
N ALA A 70 3.96 -16.79 0.07
CA ALA A 70 2.83 -16.07 -0.47
C ALA A 70 1.58 -16.95 -0.71
N SER A 71 1.61 -18.22 -0.34
CA SER A 71 0.57 -19.22 -0.67
C SER A 71 -0.83 -18.80 -0.21
N ILE A 72 -0.95 -18.22 0.98
CA ILE A 72 -2.23 -17.77 1.52
C ILE A 72 -2.84 -16.62 0.69
N ASN A 73 -2.00 -15.70 0.23
CA ASN A 73 -2.43 -14.60 -0.65
C ASN A 73 -2.74 -15.09 -2.06
N LEU A 74 -1.93 -16.00 -2.61
CA LEU A 74 -2.20 -16.61 -3.92
C LEU A 74 -3.52 -17.40 -3.91
N GLN A 75 -3.84 -18.07 -2.80
CA GLN A 75 -5.13 -18.74 -2.63
C GLN A 75 -6.28 -17.72 -2.58
N ALA A 76 -6.12 -16.63 -1.84
CA ALA A 76 -7.11 -15.56 -1.77
C ALA A 76 -7.37 -14.92 -3.14
N ILE A 77 -6.30 -14.65 -3.91
CA ILE A 77 -6.38 -14.15 -5.30
C ILE A 77 -7.15 -15.12 -6.18
N ALA A 78 -6.80 -16.42 -6.12
CA ALA A 78 -7.47 -17.45 -6.91
C ALA A 78 -8.96 -17.55 -6.57
N GLU A 79 -9.32 -17.44 -5.30
CA GLU A 79 -10.70 -17.43 -4.85
C GLU A 79 -11.46 -16.19 -5.35
N MET A 80 -10.86 -14.99 -5.25
CA MET A 80 -11.45 -13.75 -5.77
C MET A 80 -11.63 -13.79 -7.28
N SER A 81 -10.63 -14.27 -8.01
CA SER A 81 -10.71 -14.42 -9.48
C SER A 81 -11.77 -15.43 -9.91
N LYS A 82 -11.99 -16.48 -9.11
CA LYS A 82 -13.05 -17.47 -9.37
C LYS A 82 -14.44 -16.87 -9.11
N ARG A 83 -14.60 -16.06 -8.06
CA ARG A 83 -15.87 -15.39 -7.73
C ARG A 83 -16.21 -14.30 -8.73
N HIS A 84 -15.20 -13.59 -9.22
CA HIS A 84 -15.32 -12.45 -10.13
C HIS A 84 -14.42 -12.67 -11.35
N PRO A 85 -14.86 -13.43 -12.37
CA PRO A 85 -14.04 -13.76 -13.54
C PRO A 85 -13.69 -12.54 -14.43
N ASP A 86 -14.34 -11.40 -14.19
CA ASP A 86 -14.17 -10.14 -14.87
C ASP A 86 -13.17 -9.18 -14.19
N LEU A 87 -12.45 -9.64 -13.16
CA LEU A 87 -11.51 -8.79 -12.42
C LEU A 87 -10.38 -8.26 -13.31
N ASP A 88 -10.22 -6.93 -13.28
CA ASP A 88 -9.10 -6.22 -13.93
C ASP A 88 -7.95 -6.01 -12.95
N VAL A 89 -8.26 -5.68 -11.67
CA VAL A 89 -7.27 -5.29 -10.67
C VAL A 89 -7.60 -5.90 -9.31
N ILE A 90 -6.58 -6.48 -8.66
CA ILE A 90 -6.64 -6.88 -7.25
C ILE A 90 -5.59 -6.10 -6.47
N PHE A 91 -6.02 -5.28 -5.52
CA PHE A 91 -5.12 -4.68 -4.55
C PHE A 91 -4.84 -5.66 -3.41
N ILE A 92 -3.55 -5.85 -3.09
CA ILE A 92 -3.11 -6.62 -1.93
C ILE A 92 -2.49 -5.64 -0.95
N GLU A 93 -3.11 -5.48 0.21
CA GLU A 93 -2.59 -4.63 1.29
C GLU A 93 -1.88 -5.48 2.33
N SER A 94 -0.64 -5.11 2.67
CA SER A 94 0.11 -5.79 3.72
C SER A 94 -0.30 -5.34 5.13
N GLY A 95 -0.16 -6.20 6.11
CA GLY A 95 -0.55 -5.97 7.50
C GLY A 95 0.35 -5.03 8.32
N GLY A 96 1.25 -4.32 7.65
CA GLY A 96 2.21 -3.42 8.28
C GLY A 96 3.64 -3.96 8.21
N ASP A 97 4.47 -3.30 7.41
CA ASP A 97 5.81 -3.75 7.07
C ASP A 97 6.89 -2.82 7.61
N ASN A 98 8.10 -3.34 7.68
CA ASN A 98 9.28 -2.53 7.87
C ASN A 98 9.95 -2.19 6.52
N LEU A 99 11.00 -1.38 6.54
CA LEU A 99 11.72 -0.95 5.33
C LEU A 99 12.45 -2.08 4.58
N ALA A 100 12.55 -3.26 5.16
CA ALA A 100 13.14 -4.45 4.54
C ALA A 100 12.13 -5.27 3.74
N ALA A 101 10.84 -5.04 3.92
CA ALA A 101 9.79 -5.79 3.26
C ALA A 101 9.77 -5.54 1.75
N THR A 102 9.60 -6.61 0.99
CA THR A 102 9.38 -6.55 -0.47
C THR A 102 8.31 -7.58 -0.82
N PHE A 103 7.49 -7.29 -1.82
CA PHE A 103 6.55 -8.28 -2.35
C PHE A 103 7.27 -9.33 -3.19
N SER A 104 6.78 -10.58 -3.12
CA SER A 104 7.17 -11.60 -4.08
C SER A 104 6.73 -11.20 -5.49
N PRO A 105 7.59 -11.37 -6.52
CA PRO A 105 7.18 -11.14 -7.90
C PRO A 105 6.08 -12.12 -8.37
N ASP A 106 5.91 -13.26 -7.69
CA ASP A 106 4.81 -14.19 -7.97
C ASP A 106 3.47 -13.68 -7.44
N LEU A 107 3.49 -12.71 -6.50
CA LEU A 107 2.31 -12.17 -5.85
C LEU A 107 1.80 -10.89 -6.49
N ALA A 108 2.69 -10.02 -6.96
CA ALA A 108 2.33 -8.70 -7.42
C ALA A 108 3.07 -8.28 -8.69
N ASP A 109 2.33 -7.76 -9.67
CA ASP A 109 2.87 -7.16 -10.90
C ASP A 109 3.49 -5.79 -10.61
N LEU A 110 2.89 -5.03 -9.69
CA LEU A 110 3.35 -3.72 -9.25
C LEU A 110 3.35 -3.62 -7.73
N SER A 111 4.40 -3.00 -7.19
CA SER A 111 4.57 -2.78 -5.76
C SER A 111 4.53 -1.28 -5.44
N LEU A 112 3.53 -0.88 -4.66
CA LEU A 112 3.42 0.44 -4.07
C LEU A 112 3.88 0.40 -2.63
N TYR A 113 4.81 1.28 -2.24
CA TYR A 113 5.25 1.35 -0.85
C TYR A 113 4.94 2.72 -0.25
N VAL A 114 4.25 2.72 0.88
CA VAL A 114 3.75 3.93 1.53
C VAL A 114 4.53 4.21 2.80
N ILE A 115 5.17 5.38 2.87
CA ILE A 115 5.74 5.93 4.10
C ILE A 115 5.00 7.22 4.47
N SER A 116 5.17 7.68 5.70
CA SER A 116 4.56 8.92 6.18
C SER A 116 5.63 9.90 6.67
N VAL A 117 5.41 11.19 6.46
CA VAL A 117 6.25 12.25 7.06
C VAL A 117 6.31 12.16 8.58
N CYS A 118 5.26 11.60 9.21
CA CYS A 118 5.20 11.40 10.66
C CYS A 118 6.21 10.37 11.20
N GLN A 119 6.79 9.56 10.32
CA GLN A 119 7.85 8.59 10.69
C GLN A 119 9.24 9.23 10.74
N GLY A 120 9.33 10.51 10.39
CA GLY A 120 10.53 11.34 10.42
C GLY A 120 11.15 11.56 9.04
N GLU A 121 11.72 12.74 8.84
CA GLU A 121 12.31 13.16 7.55
C GLU A 121 13.45 12.27 7.06
N LYS A 122 14.10 11.53 7.97
CA LYS A 122 15.26 10.68 7.66
C LYS A 122 14.89 9.31 7.06
N ILE A 123 13.59 8.98 7.00
CA ILE A 123 13.16 7.67 6.52
C ILE A 123 13.64 7.38 5.09
N PRO A 124 13.51 8.29 4.11
CA PRO A 124 14.00 8.03 2.76
C PRO A 124 15.51 7.70 2.73
N ARG A 125 16.34 8.48 3.43
CA ARG A 125 17.81 8.27 3.43
C ARG A 125 18.24 6.98 4.13
N LYS A 126 17.43 6.44 5.06
CA LYS A 126 17.70 5.12 5.66
C LYS A 126 17.64 4.02 4.59
N GLY A 127 16.87 4.25 3.54
CA GLY A 127 16.72 3.30 2.45
C GLY A 127 16.06 2.00 2.89
N GLY A 128 16.54 0.90 2.33
CA GLY A 128 15.97 -0.42 2.51
C GLY A 128 15.25 -0.87 1.24
N PRO A 129 15.12 -2.19 1.02
CA PRO A 129 14.56 -2.73 -0.21
C PRO A 129 13.16 -2.22 -0.55
N ALA A 130 12.32 -2.00 0.45
CA ALA A 130 10.98 -1.48 0.25
C ALA A 130 10.98 -0.07 -0.36
N ILE A 131 11.88 0.81 0.10
CA ILE A 131 12.02 2.16 -0.43
C ILE A 131 12.71 2.14 -1.80
N THR A 132 13.80 1.38 -1.94
CA THR A 132 14.65 1.45 -3.12
C THR A 132 14.17 0.63 -4.30
N ARG A 133 13.33 -0.41 -4.07
CA ARG A 133 12.92 -1.37 -5.10
C ARG A 133 11.44 -1.33 -5.48
N SER A 134 10.57 -0.75 -4.63
CA SER A 134 9.15 -0.58 -5.00
C SER A 134 9.02 0.17 -6.32
N ASP A 135 8.03 -0.19 -7.11
CA ASP A 135 7.78 0.47 -8.39
C ASP A 135 7.39 1.93 -8.16
N LEU A 136 6.54 2.21 -7.19
CA LEU A 136 6.21 3.57 -6.75
C LEU A 136 6.39 3.72 -5.24
N LEU A 137 7.10 4.76 -4.81
CA LEU A 137 7.15 5.19 -3.41
C LEU A 137 6.16 6.34 -3.18
N ILE A 138 5.32 6.20 -2.16
CA ILE A 138 4.34 7.20 -1.76
C ILE A 138 4.75 7.77 -0.42
N ILE A 139 5.00 9.07 -0.35
CA ILE A 139 5.34 9.83 0.86
C ILE A 139 4.08 10.58 1.29
N ASN A 140 3.32 9.96 2.19
CA ASN A 140 1.98 10.40 2.57
C ASN A 140 1.99 11.36 3.77
N LYS A 141 0.84 12.02 3.99
CA LYS A 141 0.59 12.97 5.09
C LYS A 141 1.48 14.20 5.02
N MET A 142 1.80 14.66 3.80
CA MET A 142 2.69 15.81 3.60
C MET A 142 2.19 17.09 4.27
N ASP A 143 0.88 17.22 4.52
CA ASP A 143 0.26 18.29 5.26
C ASP A 143 0.71 18.36 6.74
N LEU A 144 1.08 17.23 7.31
CA LEU A 144 1.57 17.12 8.68
C LEU A 144 3.07 17.47 8.84
N ALA A 145 3.81 17.64 7.74
CA ALA A 145 5.26 17.91 7.80
C ALA A 145 5.64 19.06 8.73
N PRO A 146 4.96 20.24 8.70
CA PRO A 146 5.27 21.33 9.63
C PRO A 146 5.02 20.98 11.11
N HIS A 147 4.05 20.12 11.37
CA HIS A 147 3.65 19.72 12.73
C HIS A 147 4.58 18.71 13.38
N VAL A 148 5.28 17.92 12.56
CA VAL A 148 6.23 16.90 13.02
C VAL A 148 7.69 17.29 12.80
N GLY A 149 7.95 18.52 12.35
CA GLY A 149 9.29 19.02 12.09
C GLY A 149 10.00 18.33 10.93
N ALA A 150 9.26 17.79 9.98
CA ALA A 150 9.81 17.15 8.78
C ALA A 150 9.97 18.19 7.64
N ASN A 151 11.14 18.17 7.01
CA ASN A 151 11.42 19.01 5.85
C ASN A 151 11.19 18.22 4.55
N LEU A 152 10.19 18.62 3.76
CA LEU A 152 9.82 17.93 2.53
C LEU A 152 10.93 18.01 1.46
N GLU A 153 11.69 19.11 1.39
CA GLU A 153 12.81 19.23 0.43
C GLU A 153 13.96 18.29 0.79
N VAL A 154 14.23 18.10 2.09
CA VAL A 154 15.18 17.09 2.57
C VAL A 154 14.71 15.69 2.20
N MET A 155 13.45 15.36 2.47
CA MET A 155 12.89 14.07 2.12
C MET A 155 12.92 13.81 0.61
N LYS A 156 12.66 14.84 -0.20
CA LYS A 156 12.75 14.79 -1.67
C LYS A 156 14.16 14.47 -2.11
N SER A 157 15.14 15.25 -1.68
CA SER A 157 16.55 15.06 -2.04
C SER A 157 17.09 13.68 -1.64
N ASP A 158 16.72 13.22 -0.42
CA ASP A 158 17.09 11.89 0.05
C ASP A 158 16.43 10.79 -0.79
N THR A 159 15.16 10.97 -1.16
CA THR A 159 14.44 10.01 -2.01
C THR A 159 15.06 9.89 -3.39
N GLU A 160 15.38 11.01 -4.03
CA GLU A 160 16.06 11.06 -5.33
C GLU A 160 17.43 10.38 -5.26
N THR A 161 18.17 10.60 -4.18
CA THR A 161 19.46 9.97 -3.95
C THR A 161 19.39 8.44 -3.87
N VAL A 162 18.42 7.91 -3.12
CA VAL A 162 18.34 6.45 -2.87
C VAL A 162 17.56 5.69 -3.94
N ARG A 163 16.65 6.34 -4.65
CA ARG A 163 15.80 5.70 -5.68
C ARG A 163 16.30 5.92 -7.10
N GLY A 164 17.15 6.95 -7.34
CA GLY A 164 17.56 7.36 -8.67
C GLY A 164 16.33 7.77 -9.52
N ALA A 165 16.17 7.15 -10.67
CA ALA A 165 15.07 7.44 -11.62
C ALA A 165 13.72 6.79 -11.24
N ARG A 166 13.64 6.01 -10.18
CA ARG A 166 12.37 5.35 -9.80
C ARG A 166 11.36 6.35 -9.28
N PRO A 167 10.08 6.25 -9.70
CA PRO A 167 9.06 7.25 -9.38
C PRO A 167 8.72 7.29 -7.89
N TYR A 168 8.41 8.48 -7.42
CA TYR A 168 7.85 8.73 -6.09
C TYR A 168 6.87 9.90 -6.14
N VAL A 169 5.93 9.92 -5.19
CA VAL A 169 4.89 10.94 -5.09
C VAL A 169 4.71 11.38 -3.65
N PHE A 170 4.64 12.70 -3.42
CA PHE A 170 4.17 13.26 -2.14
C PHE A 170 2.65 13.37 -2.16
N THR A 171 2.00 12.90 -1.09
CA THR A 171 0.54 12.84 -1.02
C THR A 171 -0.02 13.36 0.29
N ASP A 172 -1.27 13.83 0.22
CA ASP A 172 -2.20 13.97 1.34
C ASP A 172 -3.47 13.22 0.95
N MET A 173 -3.53 11.94 1.33
CA MET A 173 -4.64 11.08 0.92
C MET A 173 -5.97 11.53 1.49
N LEU A 174 -6.02 12.11 2.70
CA LEU A 174 -7.27 12.61 3.26
C LEU A 174 -7.90 13.73 2.40
N ARG A 175 -7.07 14.53 1.74
CA ARG A 175 -7.51 15.61 0.84
C ARG A 175 -7.40 15.21 -0.63
N ARG A 176 -7.12 13.94 -0.92
CA ARG A 176 -6.95 13.38 -2.27
C ARG A 176 -5.82 14.04 -3.09
N LYS A 177 -4.90 14.76 -2.43
CA LYS A 177 -3.79 15.42 -3.11
C LYS A 177 -2.73 14.39 -3.52
N GLY A 178 -2.37 14.38 -4.79
CA GLY A 178 -1.42 13.42 -5.36
C GLY A 178 -2.03 12.08 -5.76
N LEU A 179 -3.33 11.85 -5.54
CA LEU A 179 -3.99 10.59 -5.90
C LEU A 179 -3.92 10.33 -7.43
N ASP A 180 -4.17 11.36 -8.24
CA ASP A 180 -4.12 11.24 -9.71
C ASP A 180 -2.71 10.85 -10.21
N GLN A 181 -1.66 11.25 -9.51
CA GLN A 181 -0.27 10.88 -9.82
C GLN A 181 0.05 9.43 -9.42
N VAL A 182 -0.72 8.85 -8.50
CA VAL A 182 -0.59 7.44 -8.12
C VAL A 182 -1.30 6.54 -9.12
N ILE A 183 -2.41 7.01 -9.71
CA ILE A 183 -3.23 6.25 -10.65
C ILE A 183 -2.64 6.27 -12.06
N GLY A 184 -2.07 7.42 -12.49
CA GLY A 184 -1.50 7.63 -13.83
C GLY A 184 -0.11 7.11 -14.01
#